data_da1e27ae3bd9cedac18307a982fbd518
#
_entry.id   da1e27ae3bd9cedac18307a982fbd518
#
_cell.length_a   1.000
_cell.length_b   1.000
_cell.length_c   1.000
_cell.angle_alpha   90.00
_cell.angle_beta   90.00
_cell.angle_gamma   90.00
#
_symmetry.space_group_name_H-M   'P 1'
#
loop_
_entity.id
_entity.type
_entity.pdbx_description
1 polymer ?
#
loop_
_entity_poly.entity_id
_entity_poly.type
_entity_poly.pdbx_seq_one_letter_code
_entity_poly.pdbx_strand_id
1 'polypeptide(L)'
;MSDQQSRSREQGRSEKASLFERLRTFFVREETSVRGDIEEALDDESHASDISQQERAMLRNVLELHELRVSDVMIKRRDIIAVSLEDSISHVAETFHTAGHSRLPVYAETLDDPRGLIHIRDFFNYLWSQGGVISGGGVKFDRLAETVSAAGIVRPVLFVPPSMPALELLVKMQAARTHMALVIDEYGGTDGLASIEDIVELIVGDIEDEHDSVEGPLVSKTEDGAWVVDARAELEEVENTSGLPLSNHPDAQSVETIGGLVTMIAGRVPSKGERVQFLSNVQFEILDADPRRIKKVLIRTIIVES
;
A
#
# COMPACT_ATOMS: atom_id res chain seq x y z
N MET A 1 -10.78 55.45 60.65
CA MET A 1 -11.60 54.26 60.25
C MET A 1 -11.70 54.11 58.73
N SER A 2 -10.62 54.38 57.96
CA SER A 2 -10.68 54.34 56.50
C SER A 2 -9.70 53.40 55.80
N ASP A 3 -8.81 52.72 56.56
CA ASP A 3 -7.75 51.87 55.95
C ASP A 3 -8.02 50.37 55.88
N GLN A 4 -9.13 49.90 56.50
CA GLN A 4 -9.46 48.45 56.45
C GLN A 4 -10.39 48.08 55.29
N GLN A 5 -11.06 49.00 54.65
CA GLN A 5 -11.94 48.75 53.52
C GLN A 5 -11.26 48.64 52.16
N SER A 6 -10.04 49.21 52.03
CA SER A 6 -9.27 49.17 50.81
C SER A 6 -8.58 47.80 50.58
N ARG A 7 -8.09 47.14 51.64
CA ARG A 7 -7.39 45.83 51.57
C ARG A 7 -8.31 44.66 51.25
N SER A 8 -9.59 44.70 51.68
CA SER A 8 -10.56 43.67 51.38
C SER A 8 -11.05 43.67 49.92
N ARG A 9 -10.94 44.79 49.21
CA ARG A 9 -11.33 44.92 47.80
C ARG A 9 -10.22 44.45 46.83
N GLU A 10 -8.94 44.60 47.20
CA GLU A 10 -7.83 44.11 46.36
C GLU A 10 -7.64 42.61 46.47
N GLN A 11 -7.84 41.98 47.64
CA GLN A 11 -7.76 40.53 47.78
C GLN A 11 -8.86 39.78 47.01
N GLY A 12 -10.12 40.31 47.03
CA GLY A 12 -11.23 39.71 46.27
C GLY A 12 -11.12 39.85 44.75
N ARG A 13 -10.25 40.77 44.26
CA ARG A 13 -10.02 40.96 42.82
C ARG A 13 -8.90 40.05 42.30
N SER A 14 -7.90 39.73 43.13
CA SER A 14 -6.83 38.77 42.81
C SER A 14 -7.32 37.32 42.78
N GLU A 15 -8.19 36.92 43.70
CA GLU A 15 -8.77 35.57 43.72
C GLU A 15 -9.72 35.31 42.54
N LYS A 16 -10.50 36.32 42.12
CA LYS A 16 -11.37 36.20 40.95
C LYS A 16 -10.61 36.10 39.65
N ALA A 17 -9.46 36.79 39.50
CA ALA A 17 -8.60 36.68 38.34
C ALA A 17 -7.96 35.27 38.25
N SER A 18 -7.53 34.71 39.39
CA SER A 18 -6.97 33.34 39.45
C SER A 18 -8.00 32.25 39.16
N LEU A 19 -9.28 32.45 39.60
CA LEU A 19 -10.37 31.52 39.27
C LEU A 19 -10.79 31.61 37.79
N PHE A 20 -10.78 32.79 37.20
CA PHE A 20 -11.06 32.97 35.79
C PHE A 20 -9.92 32.39 34.88
N GLU A 21 -8.68 32.50 35.29
CA GLU A 21 -7.56 31.86 34.57
C GLU A 21 -7.64 30.33 34.71
N ARG A 22 -7.98 29.79 35.87
CA ARG A 22 -8.19 28.33 36.06
C ARG A 22 -9.42 27.82 35.30
N LEU A 23 -10.50 28.57 35.23
CA LEU A 23 -11.65 28.24 34.41
C LEU A 23 -11.33 28.35 32.91
N ARG A 24 -10.54 29.34 32.50
CA ARG A 24 -10.12 29.50 31.10
C ARG A 24 -9.19 28.35 30.65
N THR A 25 -8.31 27.85 31.51
CA THR A 25 -7.50 26.66 31.26
C THR A 25 -8.34 25.38 31.22
N PHE A 26 -9.46 25.33 31.95
CA PHE A 26 -10.38 24.18 31.90
C PHE A 26 -11.29 24.22 30.65
N PHE A 27 -11.69 25.40 30.18
CA PHE A 27 -12.49 25.59 28.96
C PHE A 27 -11.65 25.57 27.67
N VAL A 28 -10.34 25.85 27.72
CA VAL A 28 -9.41 25.72 26.57
C VAL A 28 -9.00 24.28 26.34
N ARG A 29 -9.31 23.35 27.26
CA ARG A 29 -9.01 21.92 27.13
C ARG A 29 -10.10 21.11 26.44
N GLU A 30 -11.12 21.76 25.88
CA GLU A 30 -12.29 21.09 25.31
C GLU A 30 -12.33 21.06 23.77
N GLU A 31 -11.19 21.21 23.08
CA GLU A 31 -11.10 20.99 21.63
C GLU A 31 -9.93 20.07 21.20
N THR A 32 -9.32 19.34 22.10
CA THR A 32 -8.50 18.20 21.67
C THR A 32 -9.44 17.07 21.35
N SER A 33 -9.57 16.75 20.06
CA SER A 33 -10.35 15.59 19.66
C SER A 33 -9.68 14.35 20.28
N VAL A 34 -10.46 13.38 20.73
CA VAL A 34 -9.95 12.09 21.27
C VAL A 34 -8.88 11.50 20.34
N ARG A 35 -8.98 11.79 19.06
CA ARG A 35 -8.01 11.42 18.04
C ARG A 35 -6.66 12.12 18.24
N GLY A 36 -6.65 13.43 18.45
CA GLY A 36 -5.42 14.19 18.72
C GLY A 36 -4.72 13.73 19.99
N ASP A 37 -5.49 13.38 21.04
CA ASP A 37 -4.94 12.82 22.28
C ASP A 37 -4.27 11.44 22.03
N ILE A 38 -4.82 10.63 21.11
CA ILE A 38 -4.23 9.34 20.73
C ILE A 38 -2.96 9.57 19.90
N GLU A 39 -2.98 10.49 18.94
CA GLU A 39 -1.81 10.83 18.11
C GLU A 39 -0.65 11.34 19.00
N GLU A 40 -0.94 12.26 19.94
CA GLU A 40 0.05 12.74 20.91
C GLU A 40 0.60 11.61 21.80
N ALA A 41 -0.26 10.68 22.24
CA ALA A 41 0.15 9.52 23.03
C ALA A 41 1.01 8.52 22.24
N LEU A 42 0.79 8.41 20.92
CA LEU A 42 1.59 7.57 20.03
C LEU A 42 2.97 8.18 19.73
N ASP A 43 3.10 9.51 19.82
CA ASP A 43 4.37 10.22 19.60
C ASP A 43 5.22 10.32 20.89
N ASP A 44 4.63 10.09 22.07
CA ASP A 44 5.36 10.13 23.35
C ASP A 44 6.23 8.88 23.54
N GLU A 45 7.54 9.08 23.44
CA GLU A 45 8.55 8.01 23.67
C GLU A 45 8.58 7.49 25.11
N SER A 46 7.99 8.19 26.07
CA SER A 46 8.00 7.77 27.48
C SER A 46 7.19 6.48 27.73
N HIS A 47 6.24 6.16 26.84
CA HIS A 47 5.44 4.93 26.86
C HIS A 47 5.92 3.88 25.85
N ALA A 48 7.15 4.01 25.35
CA ALA A 48 7.74 3.13 24.33
C ALA A 48 7.86 1.65 24.76
N SER A 49 7.77 1.36 26.07
CA SER A 49 7.91 0.00 26.60
C SER A 49 6.66 -0.88 26.46
N ASP A 50 5.47 -0.28 26.28
CA ASP A 50 4.20 -1.00 26.35
C ASP A 50 3.60 -1.33 24.97
N ILE A 51 4.01 -0.62 23.92
CA ILE A 51 3.52 -0.77 22.54
C ILE A 51 4.73 -0.84 21.62
N SER A 52 4.83 -1.89 20.82
CA SER A 52 5.89 -2.04 19.82
C SER A 52 5.84 -0.96 18.75
N GLN A 53 6.95 -0.73 18.06
CA GLN A 53 7.01 0.24 16.95
C GLN A 53 6.03 -0.11 15.83
N GLN A 54 5.86 -1.40 15.55
CA GLN A 54 4.92 -1.90 14.55
C GLN A 54 3.46 -1.66 14.97
N GLU A 55 3.10 -1.92 16.22
CA GLU A 55 1.75 -1.62 16.74
C GLU A 55 1.43 -0.12 16.67
N ARG A 56 2.41 0.74 16.97
CA ARG A 56 2.25 2.20 16.81
C ARG A 56 2.03 2.61 15.36
N ALA A 57 2.80 2.02 14.43
CA ALA A 57 2.62 2.27 13.00
C ALA A 57 1.22 1.85 12.54
N MET A 58 0.75 0.67 12.92
CA MET A 58 -0.61 0.22 12.60
C MET A 58 -1.69 1.15 13.18
N LEU A 59 -1.51 1.62 14.42
CA LEU A 59 -2.46 2.55 15.04
C LEU A 59 -2.51 3.89 14.30
N ARG A 60 -1.36 4.44 13.88
CA ARG A 60 -1.31 5.64 13.02
C ARG A 60 -2.01 5.40 11.69
N ASN A 61 -1.70 4.29 11.03
CA ASN A 61 -2.32 3.93 9.74
C ASN A 61 -3.85 3.80 9.85
N VAL A 62 -4.36 3.25 10.97
CA VAL A 62 -5.82 3.19 11.22
C VAL A 62 -6.42 4.59 11.39
N LEU A 63 -5.71 5.50 12.06
CA LEU A 63 -6.15 6.89 12.18
C LEU A 63 -6.16 7.57 10.80
N GLU A 64 -5.12 7.41 9.98
CA GLU A 64 -5.03 7.96 8.63
C GLU A 64 -6.10 7.38 7.69
N LEU A 65 -6.41 6.08 7.80
CA LEU A 65 -7.42 5.41 6.97
C LEU A 65 -8.81 6.09 7.05
N HIS A 66 -9.12 6.72 8.17
CA HIS A 66 -10.38 7.45 8.33
C HIS A 66 -10.52 8.63 7.35
N GLU A 67 -9.41 9.21 6.92
CA GLU A 67 -9.38 10.35 5.99
C GLU A 67 -9.42 9.92 4.53
N LEU A 68 -9.00 8.68 4.25
CA LEU A 68 -8.93 8.16 2.90
C LEU A 68 -10.33 7.79 2.37
N ARG A 69 -10.51 8.06 1.09
CA ARG A 69 -11.69 7.65 0.33
C ARG A 69 -11.38 6.47 -0.58
N VAL A 70 -12.39 5.84 -1.09
CA VAL A 70 -12.23 4.73 -2.04
C VAL A 70 -11.44 5.16 -3.27
N SER A 71 -11.62 6.40 -3.75
CA SER A 71 -10.83 6.99 -4.85
C SER A 71 -9.32 6.99 -4.62
N ASP A 72 -8.89 7.04 -3.36
CA ASP A 72 -7.47 7.15 -2.99
C ASP A 72 -6.79 5.78 -2.92
N VAL A 73 -7.59 4.71 -2.73
CA VAL A 73 -7.11 3.35 -2.52
C VAL A 73 -7.44 2.39 -3.66
N MET A 74 -8.30 2.80 -4.61
CA MET A 74 -8.75 1.94 -5.70
C MET A 74 -7.68 1.76 -6.79
N ILE A 75 -7.67 0.59 -7.40
CA ILE A 75 -7.03 0.35 -8.70
C ILE A 75 -7.84 1.12 -9.75
N LYS A 76 -7.18 1.97 -10.53
CA LYS A 76 -7.84 2.79 -11.55
C LYS A 76 -8.33 1.95 -12.72
N ARG A 77 -9.40 2.40 -13.38
CA ARG A 77 -10.04 1.73 -14.54
C ARG A 77 -9.04 1.16 -15.56
N ARG A 78 -8.02 1.92 -15.92
CA ARG A 78 -7.03 1.53 -16.94
C ARG A 78 -6.20 0.30 -16.55
N ASP A 79 -6.10 0.02 -15.25
CA ASP A 79 -5.27 -1.03 -14.69
C ASP A 79 -6.11 -2.27 -14.27
N ILE A 80 -7.43 -2.24 -14.50
CA ILE A 80 -8.34 -3.35 -14.21
C ILE A 80 -8.15 -4.46 -15.23
N ILE A 81 -7.78 -5.65 -14.75
CA ILE A 81 -7.79 -6.88 -15.52
C ILE A 81 -9.16 -7.54 -15.33
N ALA A 82 -9.92 -7.67 -16.40
CA ALA A 82 -11.29 -8.19 -16.39
C ALA A 82 -11.54 -9.09 -17.59
N VAL A 83 -12.63 -9.86 -17.56
CA VAL A 83 -13.06 -10.73 -18.65
C VAL A 83 -14.49 -10.41 -19.07
N SER A 84 -14.81 -10.65 -20.36
CA SER A 84 -16.17 -10.49 -20.89
C SER A 84 -17.03 -11.72 -20.62
N LEU A 85 -18.35 -11.53 -20.57
CA LEU A 85 -19.32 -12.65 -20.57
C LEU A 85 -19.18 -13.54 -21.82
N GLU A 86 -18.71 -13.00 -22.92
CA GLU A 86 -18.53 -13.71 -24.19
C GLU A 86 -17.15 -14.38 -24.32
N ASP A 87 -16.23 -14.11 -23.38
CA ASP A 87 -14.94 -14.77 -23.38
C ASP A 87 -15.09 -16.27 -23.11
N SER A 88 -14.20 -17.04 -23.73
CA SER A 88 -14.15 -18.48 -23.51
C SER A 88 -13.55 -18.84 -22.15
N ILE A 89 -13.94 -20.00 -21.62
CA ILE A 89 -13.35 -20.53 -20.38
C ILE A 89 -11.83 -20.71 -20.50
N SER A 90 -11.31 -21.02 -21.71
CA SER A 90 -9.86 -21.06 -21.94
C SER A 90 -9.19 -19.69 -21.77
N HIS A 91 -9.82 -18.60 -22.24
CA HIS A 91 -9.30 -17.26 -22.05
C HIS A 91 -9.32 -16.81 -20.59
N VAL A 92 -10.38 -17.19 -19.84
CA VAL A 92 -10.44 -16.95 -18.39
C VAL A 92 -9.31 -17.67 -17.67
N ALA A 93 -8.99 -18.92 -18.06
CA ALA A 93 -7.86 -19.66 -17.49
C ALA A 93 -6.51 -18.95 -17.73
N GLU A 94 -6.28 -18.48 -18.94
CA GLU A 94 -5.09 -17.75 -19.32
C GLU A 94 -4.99 -16.42 -18.55
N THR A 95 -6.11 -15.70 -18.42
CA THR A 95 -6.18 -14.45 -17.67
C THR A 95 -5.86 -14.67 -16.19
N PHE A 96 -6.41 -15.69 -15.55
CA PHE A 96 -6.06 -16.05 -14.16
C PHE A 96 -4.57 -16.39 -14.02
N HIS A 97 -4.03 -17.16 -14.96
CA HIS A 97 -2.63 -17.56 -14.94
C HIS A 97 -1.68 -16.36 -15.08
N THR A 98 -2.00 -15.45 -16.02
CA THR A 98 -1.14 -14.30 -16.33
C THR A 98 -1.25 -13.20 -15.26
N ALA A 99 -2.47 -12.94 -14.79
CA ALA A 99 -2.73 -11.89 -13.81
C ALA A 99 -2.33 -12.29 -12.38
N GLY A 100 -2.33 -13.59 -12.04
CA GLY A 100 -2.04 -14.07 -10.68
C GLY A 100 -3.11 -13.70 -9.65
N HIS A 101 -4.26 -13.18 -10.06
CA HIS A 101 -5.32 -12.75 -9.17
C HIS A 101 -6.26 -13.92 -8.78
N SER A 102 -6.92 -13.80 -7.63
CA SER A 102 -7.93 -14.80 -7.20
C SER A 102 -9.33 -14.47 -7.69
N ARG A 103 -9.57 -13.26 -8.18
CA ARG A 103 -10.87 -12.76 -8.62
C ARG A 103 -10.69 -11.91 -9.88
N LEU A 104 -11.57 -12.10 -10.85
CA LEU A 104 -11.62 -11.30 -12.06
C LEU A 104 -12.99 -10.66 -12.18
N PRO A 105 -13.10 -9.33 -12.35
CA PRO A 105 -14.34 -8.67 -12.75
C PRO A 105 -14.85 -9.20 -14.07
N VAL A 106 -16.17 -9.24 -14.22
CA VAL A 106 -16.86 -9.67 -15.44
C VAL A 106 -17.74 -8.54 -15.94
N TYR A 107 -17.63 -8.24 -17.21
CA TYR A 107 -18.47 -7.24 -17.91
C TYR A 107 -19.20 -7.84 -19.11
N ALA A 108 -20.24 -7.17 -19.61
CA ALA A 108 -20.93 -7.59 -20.84
C ALA A 108 -20.29 -6.97 -22.09
N GLU A 109 -20.66 -5.76 -22.45
CA GLU A 109 -20.13 -5.12 -23.65
C GLU A 109 -18.85 -4.33 -23.38
N THR A 110 -18.83 -3.58 -22.27
CA THR A 110 -17.70 -2.77 -21.83
C THR A 110 -17.56 -2.84 -20.31
N LEU A 111 -16.45 -2.33 -19.76
CA LEU A 111 -16.26 -2.22 -18.31
C LEU A 111 -17.35 -1.38 -17.62
N ASP A 112 -18.09 -0.55 -18.35
CA ASP A 112 -19.22 0.23 -17.82
C ASP A 112 -20.52 -0.58 -17.71
N ASP A 113 -20.53 -1.82 -18.18
CA ASP A 113 -21.60 -2.79 -17.96
C ASP A 113 -21.10 -3.98 -17.13
N PRO A 114 -20.70 -3.77 -15.85
CA PRO A 114 -20.19 -4.82 -15.02
C PRO A 114 -21.30 -5.79 -14.58
N ARG A 115 -21.01 -7.08 -14.65
CA ARG A 115 -21.97 -8.17 -14.35
C ARG A 115 -21.67 -8.89 -13.05
N GLY A 116 -20.48 -8.74 -12.52
CA GLY A 116 -20.05 -9.39 -11.29
C GLY A 116 -18.58 -9.74 -11.29
N LEU A 117 -18.25 -10.86 -10.69
CA LEU A 117 -16.88 -11.38 -10.67
C LEU A 117 -16.87 -12.91 -10.80
N ILE A 118 -15.75 -13.46 -11.27
CA ILE A 118 -15.42 -14.88 -11.20
C ILE A 118 -14.37 -15.05 -10.12
N HIS A 119 -14.61 -16.01 -9.20
CA HIS A 119 -13.60 -16.41 -8.22
C HIS A 119 -12.87 -17.65 -8.74
N ILE A 120 -11.54 -17.69 -8.63
CA ILE A 120 -10.69 -18.77 -9.13
C ILE A 120 -11.15 -20.14 -8.61
N ARG A 121 -11.65 -20.24 -7.37
CA ARG A 121 -12.19 -21.49 -6.80
C ARG A 121 -13.42 -21.97 -7.55
N ASP A 122 -14.33 -21.06 -7.93
CA ASP A 122 -15.55 -21.44 -8.67
C ASP A 122 -15.19 -21.85 -10.09
N PHE A 123 -14.25 -21.15 -10.68
CA PHE A 123 -13.69 -21.50 -11.98
C PHE A 123 -13.10 -22.92 -11.97
N PHE A 124 -12.28 -23.27 -10.98
CA PHE A 124 -11.76 -24.63 -10.85
C PHE A 124 -12.84 -25.66 -10.56
N ASN A 125 -13.80 -25.34 -9.68
CA ASN A 125 -14.94 -26.23 -9.42
C ASN A 125 -15.75 -26.50 -10.69
N TYR A 126 -15.98 -25.48 -11.51
CA TYR A 126 -16.65 -25.62 -12.80
C TYR A 126 -15.87 -26.56 -13.73
N LEU A 127 -14.59 -26.31 -13.94
CA LEU A 127 -13.73 -27.15 -14.79
C LEU A 127 -13.78 -28.63 -14.35
N TRP A 128 -13.71 -28.87 -13.05
CA TRP A 128 -13.71 -30.24 -12.49
C TRP A 128 -15.06 -30.92 -12.61
N SER A 129 -16.15 -30.19 -12.37
CA SER A 129 -17.52 -30.71 -12.46
C SER A 129 -17.95 -31.09 -13.90
N GLN A 130 -17.30 -30.48 -14.91
CA GLN A 130 -17.60 -30.69 -16.32
C GLN A 130 -16.73 -31.74 -17.00
N GLY A 131 -16.13 -32.63 -16.24
CA GLY A 131 -15.41 -33.79 -16.79
C GLY A 131 -13.90 -33.66 -16.83
N GLY A 132 -13.33 -32.92 -15.90
CA GLY A 132 -11.88 -32.92 -15.67
C GLY A 132 -11.39 -34.34 -15.43
N VAL A 133 -10.71 -34.94 -16.41
CA VAL A 133 -10.18 -36.30 -16.32
C VAL A 133 -8.67 -36.27 -16.29
N ILE A 134 -8.10 -36.91 -15.27
CA ILE A 134 -6.64 -37.17 -15.22
C ILE A 134 -6.37 -38.41 -16.06
N SER A 135 -5.76 -38.27 -17.22
CA SER A 135 -5.42 -39.38 -18.10
C SER A 135 -4.04 -39.19 -18.68
N GLY A 136 -3.21 -40.25 -18.58
CA GLY A 136 -1.94 -40.32 -19.30
C GLY A 136 -0.89 -39.21 -19.00
N GLY A 137 -0.90 -38.64 -17.76
CA GLY A 137 0.05 -37.59 -17.35
C GLY A 137 -0.40 -36.16 -17.64
N GLY A 138 -1.67 -35.96 -18.05
CA GLY A 138 -2.25 -34.63 -18.24
C GLY A 138 -3.69 -34.57 -17.77
N VAL A 139 -4.19 -33.34 -17.55
CA VAL A 139 -5.60 -33.08 -17.24
C VAL A 139 -6.27 -32.60 -18.52
N LYS A 140 -7.35 -33.26 -18.93
CA LYS A 140 -8.23 -32.79 -20.01
C LYS A 140 -9.47 -32.17 -19.44
N PHE A 141 -9.80 -31.00 -19.91
CA PHE A 141 -11.07 -30.33 -19.61
C PHE A 141 -11.90 -30.25 -20.89
N ASP A 142 -13.11 -30.76 -20.82
CA ASP A 142 -14.10 -30.50 -21.84
C ASP A 142 -14.66 -29.07 -21.67
N ARG A 143 -15.27 -28.51 -22.72
CA ARG A 143 -15.96 -27.21 -22.68
C ARG A 143 -15.09 -25.96 -22.44
N LEU A 144 -13.78 -26.03 -22.71
CA LEU A 144 -12.92 -24.82 -22.67
C LEU A 144 -13.34 -23.74 -23.66
N ALA A 145 -14.08 -24.09 -24.70
CA ALA A 145 -14.62 -23.17 -25.70
C ALA A 145 -15.98 -22.54 -25.28
N GLU A 146 -16.61 -23.00 -24.19
CA GLU A 146 -17.83 -22.36 -23.68
C GLU A 146 -17.56 -20.94 -23.21
N THR A 147 -18.59 -20.08 -23.27
CA THR A 147 -18.50 -18.70 -22.77
C THR A 147 -18.71 -18.64 -21.27
N VAL A 148 -18.22 -17.58 -20.65
CA VAL A 148 -18.47 -17.25 -19.23
C VAL A 148 -19.96 -17.20 -18.94
N SER A 149 -20.74 -16.63 -19.87
CA SER A 149 -22.21 -16.56 -19.77
C SER A 149 -22.85 -17.95 -19.69
N ALA A 150 -22.42 -18.88 -20.54
CA ALA A 150 -22.93 -20.26 -20.54
C ALA A 150 -22.51 -21.07 -19.31
N ALA A 151 -21.33 -20.81 -18.77
CA ALA A 151 -20.80 -21.47 -17.61
C ALA A 151 -21.55 -21.14 -16.31
N GLY A 152 -22.17 -19.98 -16.20
CA GLY A 152 -22.98 -19.57 -15.05
C GLY A 152 -22.18 -19.44 -13.72
N ILE A 153 -20.89 -19.10 -13.79
CA ILE A 153 -19.97 -19.04 -12.65
C ILE A 153 -19.75 -17.62 -12.10
N VAL A 154 -20.51 -16.64 -12.63
CA VAL A 154 -20.42 -15.24 -12.21
C VAL A 154 -21.13 -15.03 -10.88
N ARG A 155 -20.45 -14.41 -9.92
CA ARG A 155 -21.00 -14.00 -8.63
C ARG A 155 -21.32 -12.53 -8.62
N PRO A 156 -22.30 -12.08 -7.79
CA PRO A 156 -22.50 -10.67 -7.54
C PRO A 156 -21.25 -10.01 -6.98
N VAL A 157 -21.06 -8.71 -7.30
CA VAL A 157 -20.01 -7.86 -6.77
C VAL A 157 -20.64 -6.67 -6.05
N LEU A 158 -19.92 -6.07 -5.09
CA LEU A 158 -20.35 -4.86 -4.40
C LEU A 158 -20.05 -3.64 -5.29
N PHE A 159 -20.99 -2.72 -5.40
CA PHE A 159 -20.84 -1.43 -6.09
C PHE A 159 -20.78 -0.29 -5.08
N VAL A 160 -19.82 0.61 -5.23
CA VAL A 160 -19.59 1.72 -4.30
C VAL A 160 -19.19 2.99 -5.05
N PRO A 161 -19.50 4.19 -4.53
CA PRO A 161 -19.02 5.42 -5.12
C PRO A 161 -17.56 5.72 -4.73
N PRO A 162 -16.79 6.49 -5.53
CA PRO A 162 -15.41 6.85 -5.22
C PRO A 162 -15.28 7.73 -3.98
N SER A 163 -16.32 8.48 -3.63
CA SER A 163 -16.36 9.38 -2.46
C SER A 163 -16.59 8.68 -1.11
N MET A 164 -16.90 7.37 -1.10
CA MET A 164 -17.11 6.60 0.13
C MET A 164 -15.81 6.57 0.96
N PRO A 165 -15.87 6.73 2.30
CA PRO A 165 -14.72 6.50 3.17
C PRO A 165 -14.19 5.06 3.04
N ALA A 166 -12.86 4.88 3.00
CA ALA A 166 -12.23 3.56 2.85
C ALA A 166 -12.59 2.63 4.02
N LEU A 167 -12.67 3.16 5.24
CA LEU A 167 -13.09 2.40 6.42
C LEU A 167 -14.54 1.91 6.31
N GLU A 168 -15.45 2.72 5.76
CA GLU A 168 -16.85 2.30 5.51
C GLU A 168 -16.91 1.17 4.49
N LEU A 169 -16.08 1.24 3.43
CA LEU A 169 -15.96 0.16 2.46
C LEU A 169 -15.50 -1.14 3.12
N LEU A 170 -14.48 -1.09 3.99
CA LEU A 170 -14.00 -2.26 4.73
C LEU A 170 -15.13 -2.92 5.55
N VAL A 171 -15.91 -2.13 6.28
CA VAL A 171 -17.05 -2.62 7.06
C VAL A 171 -18.12 -3.23 6.17
N LYS A 172 -18.43 -2.62 5.02
CA LYS A 172 -19.41 -3.15 4.04
C LYS A 172 -18.93 -4.46 3.43
N MET A 173 -17.64 -4.56 3.07
CA MET A 173 -17.05 -5.79 2.55
C MET A 173 -17.13 -6.94 3.56
N GLN A 174 -16.81 -6.67 4.83
CA GLN A 174 -16.93 -7.66 5.91
C GLN A 174 -18.38 -8.11 6.11
N ALA A 175 -19.33 -7.17 6.16
CA ALA A 175 -20.75 -7.49 6.33
C ALA A 175 -21.31 -8.31 5.14
N ALA A 176 -20.93 -7.97 3.92
CA ALA A 176 -21.32 -8.66 2.70
C ALA A 176 -20.51 -9.96 2.44
N ARG A 177 -19.48 -10.23 3.23
CA ARG A 177 -18.52 -11.32 3.02
C ARG A 177 -17.94 -11.33 1.59
N THR A 178 -17.66 -10.14 1.08
CA THR A 178 -17.02 -9.94 -0.22
C THR A 178 -15.64 -9.32 -0.04
N HIS A 179 -14.73 -9.63 -0.95
CA HIS A 179 -13.34 -9.13 -0.91
C HIS A 179 -13.03 -8.15 -2.04
N MET A 180 -14.04 -7.81 -2.85
CA MET A 180 -13.87 -6.92 -3.99
C MET A 180 -15.10 -6.05 -4.16
N ALA A 181 -14.89 -4.79 -4.51
CA ALA A 181 -15.92 -3.85 -4.92
C ALA A 181 -15.53 -3.18 -6.24
N LEU A 182 -16.51 -2.92 -7.09
CA LEU A 182 -16.35 -2.05 -8.25
C LEU A 182 -16.75 -0.63 -7.87
N VAL A 183 -15.92 0.31 -8.26
CA VAL A 183 -16.14 1.73 -8.01
C VAL A 183 -16.85 2.33 -9.20
N ILE A 184 -18.03 2.88 -8.96
CA ILE A 184 -18.91 3.41 -10.01
C ILE A 184 -19.03 4.92 -9.84
N ASP A 185 -18.80 5.66 -10.92
CA ASP A 185 -18.92 7.12 -10.96
C ASP A 185 -20.39 7.59 -10.99
N GLU A 186 -20.61 8.91 -10.98
CA GLU A 186 -21.94 9.55 -10.97
C GLU A 186 -22.71 9.34 -12.29
N TYR A 187 -22.03 8.90 -13.32
CA TYR A 187 -22.61 8.63 -14.65
C TYR A 187 -22.90 7.15 -14.88
N GLY A 188 -22.57 6.30 -13.90
CA GLY A 188 -22.76 4.86 -13.98
C GLY A 188 -21.58 4.12 -14.62
N GLY A 189 -20.48 4.82 -14.94
CA GLY A 189 -19.25 4.22 -15.47
C GLY A 189 -18.40 3.58 -14.37
N THR A 190 -17.64 2.56 -14.73
CA THR A 190 -16.65 1.95 -13.84
C THR A 190 -15.40 2.82 -13.77
N ASP A 191 -15.15 3.42 -12.62
CA ASP A 191 -14.00 4.28 -12.32
C ASP A 191 -12.80 3.50 -11.80
N GLY A 192 -13.06 2.42 -11.06
CA GLY A 192 -12.01 1.62 -10.46
C GLY A 192 -12.50 0.31 -9.83
N LEU A 193 -11.57 -0.32 -9.13
CA LEU A 193 -11.79 -1.54 -8.37
C LEU A 193 -11.05 -1.41 -7.04
N ALA A 194 -11.68 -1.80 -5.93
CA ALA A 194 -11.03 -1.87 -4.63
C ALA A 194 -11.14 -3.29 -4.06
N SER A 195 -10.06 -3.80 -3.47
CA SER A 195 -10.05 -5.07 -2.76
C SER A 195 -9.92 -4.86 -1.25
N ILE A 196 -10.31 -5.87 -0.47
CA ILE A 196 -10.13 -5.83 0.99
C ILE A 196 -8.63 -5.91 1.32
N GLU A 197 -7.88 -6.61 0.49
CA GLU A 197 -6.45 -6.79 0.59
C GLU A 197 -5.73 -5.43 0.54
N ASP A 198 -6.09 -4.53 -0.40
CA ASP A 198 -5.51 -3.19 -0.54
C ASP A 198 -5.80 -2.32 0.71
N ILE A 199 -7.02 -2.40 1.28
CA ILE A 199 -7.38 -1.62 2.47
C ILE A 199 -6.65 -2.16 3.71
N VAL A 200 -6.52 -3.49 3.84
CA VAL A 200 -5.81 -4.11 4.96
C VAL A 200 -4.32 -3.81 4.88
N GLU A 201 -3.74 -3.79 3.69
CA GLU A 201 -2.33 -3.40 3.48
C GLU A 201 -2.06 -1.97 3.98
N LEU A 202 -3.00 -1.03 3.78
CA LEU A 202 -2.88 0.33 4.32
C LEU A 202 -2.87 0.37 5.86
N ILE A 203 -3.57 -0.56 6.53
CA ILE A 203 -3.60 -0.65 7.99
C ILE A 203 -2.32 -1.30 8.52
N VAL A 204 -1.97 -2.44 7.95
CA VAL A 204 -0.84 -3.26 8.43
C VAL A 204 0.49 -2.61 8.03
N GLY A 205 0.48 -1.85 6.93
CA GLY A 205 1.71 -1.35 6.30
C GLY A 205 2.50 -2.50 5.68
N ASP A 206 3.68 -2.20 5.22
CA ASP A 206 4.65 -3.25 4.92
C ASP A 206 4.95 -3.98 6.25
N ILE A 207 4.58 -5.26 6.33
CA ILE A 207 5.03 -6.11 7.44
C ILE A 207 6.55 -6.22 7.25
N GLU A 208 7.29 -5.28 7.84
CA GLU A 208 8.71 -5.51 8.06
C GLU A 208 8.75 -6.69 9.03
N ASP A 209 9.28 -7.83 8.56
CA ASP A 209 9.57 -8.97 9.42
C ASP A 209 10.42 -8.42 10.57
N GLU A 210 10.13 -8.78 11.83
CA GLU A 210 10.97 -8.38 13.00
C GLU A 210 12.44 -8.77 12.80
N HIS A 211 12.70 -9.64 11.81
CA HIS A 211 14.03 -10.01 11.33
C HIS A 211 14.51 -9.13 10.15
N ASP A 212 13.65 -8.27 9.55
CA ASP A 212 14.04 -7.28 8.56
C ASP A 212 14.45 -5.92 9.17
N SER A 213 14.28 -5.73 10.48
CA SER A 213 15.08 -4.79 11.24
C SER A 213 16.51 -5.33 11.25
N VAL A 214 17.15 -5.18 10.12
CA VAL A 214 18.54 -5.56 9.93
C VAL A 214 19.38 -4.70 10.87
N GLU A 215 19.76 -5.27 12.00
CA GLU A 215 21.02 -4.96 12.66
C GLU A 215 22.18 -5.33 11.74
N GLY A 216 22.18 -4.78 10.54
CA GLY A 216 23.24 -4.89 9.57
C GLY A 216 23.52 -3.53 8.95
N PRO A 217 24.75 -3.25 8.56
CA PRO A 217 25.05 -1.98 7.92
C PRO A 217 24.18 -1.83 6.66
N LEU A 218 23.59 -0.65 6.46
CA LEU A 218 22.78 -0.31 5.27
C LEU A 218 23.61 -0.53 3.99
N VAL A 219 24.94 -0.51 4.09
CA VAL A 219 25.88 -0.74 3.02
C VAL A 219 26.86 -1.84 3.43
N SER A 220 26.90 -2.95 2.73
CA SER A 220 27.80 -4.06 3.01
C SER A 220 28.54 -4.50 1.75
N LYS A 221 29.84 -4.84 1.89
CA LYS A 221 30.66 -5.32 0.79
C LYS A 221 30.59 -6.84 0.70
N THR A 222 30.37 -7.35 -0.51
CA THR A 222 30.37 -8.80 -0.78
C THR A 222 31.80 -9.33 -0.97
N GLU A 223 31.97 -10.64 -0.90
CA GLU A 223 33.30 -11.30 -1.09
C GLU A 223 33.87 -11.07 -2.50
N ASP A 224 33.01 -10.89 -3.50
CA ASP A 224 33.38 -10.60 -4.90
C ASP A 224 33.60 -9.10 -5.16
N GLY A 225 33.55 -8.26 -4.12
CA GLY A 225 33.89 -6.84 -4.21
C GLY A 225 32.72 -5.94 -4.65
N ALA A 226 31.52 -6.48 -4.83
CA ALA A 226 30.29 -5.72 -5.05
C ALA A 226 29.77 -5.16 -3.72
N TRP A 227 28.76 -4.28 -3.79
CA TRP A 227 28.13 -3.69 -2.61
C TRP A 227 26.65 -4.04 -2.57
N VAL A 228 26.20 -4.66 -1.49
CA VAL A 228 24.78 -4.84 -1.18
C VAL A 228 24.34 -3.66 -0.35
N VAL A 229 23.30 -2.96 -0.83
CA VAL A 229 22.82 -1.71 -0.25
C VAL A 229 21.32 -1.80 -0.03
N ASP A 230 20.87 -1.43 1.17
CA ASP A 230 19.44 -1.19 1.44
C ASP A 230 18.99 0.03 0.62
N ALA A 231 17.85 -0.05 -0.04
CA ALA A 231 17.37 1.01 -0.92
C ALA A 231 17.05 2.32 -0.17
N ARG A 232 16.92 2.28 1.15
CA ARG A 232 16.71 3.44 2.05
C ARG A 232 18.01 4.15 2.40
N ALA A 233 19.18 3.55 2.13
CA ALA A 233 20.45 4.17 2.41
C ALA A 233 20.59 5.51 1.68
N GLU A 234 21.05 6.54 2.39
CA GLU A 234 21.32 7.83 1.80
C GLU A 234 22.47 7.76 0.79
N LEU A 235 22.35 8.50 -0.30
CA LEU A 235 23.38 8.53 -1.35
C LEU A 235 24.76 8.90 -0.81
N GLU A 236 24.82 9.85 0.13
CA GLU A 236 26.04 10.29 0.78
C GLU A 236 26.70 9.16 1.60
N GLU A 237 25.91 8.39 2.35
CA GLU A 237 26.38 7.23 3.12
C GLU A 237 26.95 6.15 2.20
N VAL A 238 26.22 5.83 1.11
CA VAL A 238 26.65 4.85 0.12
C VAL A 238 27.94 5.31 -0.57
N GLU A 239 28.03 6.57 -0.95
CA GLU A 239 29.21 7.18 -1.59
C GLU A 239 30.43 7.15 -0.67
N ASN A 240 30.27 7.57 0.60
CA ASN A 240 31.33 7.57 1.60
C ASN A 240 31.85 6.16 1.90
N THR A 241 30.95 5.16 1.92
CA THR A 241 31.31 3.78 2.27
C THR A 241 31.89 3.02 1.07
N SER A 242 31.32 3.20 -0.13
CA SER A 242 31.72 2.47 -1.34
C SER A 242 32.81 3.13 -2.15
N GLY A 243 32.98 4.45 -2.01
CA GLY A 243 33.86 5.26 -2.84
C GLY A 243 33.35 5.47 -4.28
N LEU A 244 32.08 5.15 -4.54
CA LEU A 244 31.48 5.30 -5.87
C LEU A 244 30.95 6.73 -6.05
N PRO A 245 31.17 7.40 -7.18
CA PRO A 245 30.80 8.81 -7.39
C PRO A 245 29.30 8.94 -7.75
N LEU A 246 28.40 8.62 -6.81
CA LEU A 246 26.96 8.59 -7.05
C LEU A 246 26.37 9.99 -7.27
N SER A 247 26.87 10.97 -6.52
CA SER A 247 26.45 12.39 -6.59
C SER A 247 26.78 13.07 -7.93
N ASN A 248 27.65 12.48 -8.76
CA ASN A 248 28.02 13.05 -10.05
C ASN A 248 26.94 12.86 -11.13
N HIS A 249 25.90 12.10 -10.86
CA HIS A 249 24.79 11.93 -11.81
C HIS A 249 23.80 13.10 -11.66
N PRO A 250 23.31 13.69 -12.79
CA PRO A 250 22.35 14.81 -12.72
C PRO A 250 21.12 14.51 -11.88
N ASP A 251 20.61 13.30 -11.93
CA ASP A 251 19.41 12.88 -11.21
C ASP A 251 19.65 12.71 -9.70
N ALA A 252 20.89 12.54 -9.26
CA ALA A 252 21.23 12.43 -7.84
C ALA A 252 20.89 13.69 -7.02
N GLN A 253 20.80 14.85 -7.68
CA GLN A 253 20.47 16.12 -7.02
C GLN A 253 18.99 16.22 -6.58
N SER A 254 18.13 15.33 -7.11
CA SER A 254 16.68 15.35 -6.90
C SER A 254 16.21 14.25 -5.95
N VAL A 255 17.10 13.41 -5.45
CA VAL A 255 16.77 12.24 -4.62
C VAL A 255 17.77 12.09 -3.48
N GLU A 256 17.32 11.57 -2.36
CA GLU A 256 18.14 11.42 -1.15
C GLU A 256 18.66 9.97 -0.99
N THR A 257 17.95 8.98 -1.54
CA THR A 257 18.23 7.56 -1.32
C THR A 257 18.65 6.82 -2.59
N ILE A 258 19.37 5.70 -2.41
CA ILE A 258 19.79 4.86 -3.54
C ILE A 258 18.60 4.27 -4.30
N GLY A 259 17.51 3.89 -3.60
CA GLY A 259 16.28 3.42 -4.22
C GLY A 259 15.60 4.47 -5.08
N GLY A 260 15.59 5.72 -4.61
CA GLY A 260 15.12 6.88 -5.37
C GLY A 260 15.94 7.10 -6.64
N LEU A 261 17.26 7.07 -6.55
CA LEU A 261 18.16 7.24 -7.69
C LEU A 261 17.92 6.15 -8.76
N VAL A 262 17.87 4.89 -8.36
CA VAL A 262 17.65 3.77 -9.29
C VAL A 262 16.29 3.85 -9.97
N THR A 263 15.24 4.22 -9.21
CA THR A 263 13.88 4.40 -9.75
C THR A 263 13.83 5.55 -10.77
N MET A 264 14.51 6.65 -10.48
CA MET A 264 14.57 7.81 -11.38
C MET A 264 15.29 7.48 -12.70
N ILE A 265 16.44 6.81 -12.63
CA ILE A 265 17.20 6.38 -13.83
C ILE A 265 16.39 5.40 -14.68
N ALA A 266 15.69 4.46 -14.04
CA ALA A 266 14.86 3.49 -14.74
C ALA A 266 13.53 4.07 -15.27
N GLY A 267 13.10 5.25 -14.78
CA GLY A 267 11.81 5.87 -15.09
C GLY A 267 10.58 5.14 -14.53
N ARG A 268 10.80 4.11 -13.73
CA ARG A 268 9.80 3.26 -13.05
C ARG A 268 10.45 2.49 -11.92
N VAL A 269 9.67 1.80 -11.10
CA VAL A 269 10.21 0.82 -10.15
C VAL A 269 10.65 -0.44 -10.94
N PRO A 270 11.96 -0.77 -10.99
CA PRO A 270 12.43 -1.96 -11.68
C PRO A 270 12.15 -3.22 -10.86
N SER A 271 11.96 -4.36 -11.55
CA SER A 271 11.65 -5.64 -10.95
C SER A 271 12.88 -6.34 -10.39
N LYS A 272 12.68 -7.29 -9.46
CA LYS A 272 13.75 -8.16 -8.95
C LYS A 272 14.51 -8.87 -10.07
N GLY A 273 15.84 -8.85 -10.01
CA GLY A 273 16.76 -9.40 -11.01
C GLY A 273 17.04 -8.46 -12.19
N GLU A 274 16.35 -7.33 -12.27
CA GLU A 274 16.59 -6.35 -13.33
C GLU A 274 17.88 -5.59 -13.07
N ARG A 275 18.54 -5.18 -14.17
CA ARG A 275 19.80 -4.44 -14.15
C ARG A 275 19.61 -3.07 -14.75
N VAL A 276 20.01 -2.06 -14.00
CA VAL A 276 19.96 -0.65 -14.40
C VAL A 276 21.38 -0.12 -14.54
N GLN A 277 21.73 0.39 -15.73
CA GLN A 277 23.04 0.98 -15.98
C GLN A 277 23.06 2.39 -15.41
N PHE A 278 24.05 2.70 -14.56
CA PHE A 278 24.21 4.01 -13.94
C PHE A 278 25.27 4.86 -14.66
N LEU A 279 26.52 4.45 -14.57
CA LEU A 279 27.63 5.03 -15.29
C LEU A 279 28.22 3.96 -16.24
N SER A 280 29.16 4.35 -17.11
CA SER A 280 29.80 3.39 -18.01
C SER A 280 30.40 2.17 -17.29
N ASN A 281 30.82 2.34 -16.04
CA ASN A 281 31.47 1.34 -15.22
C ASN A 281 30.69 0.93 -13.96
N VAL A 282 29.47 1.40 -13.74
CA VAL A 282 28.65 1.09 -12.55
C VAL A 282 27.27 0.61 -12.98
N GLN A 283 26.85 -0.54 -12.45
CA GLN A 283 25.56 -1.15 -12.71
C GLN A 283 24.88 -1.48 -11.39
N PHE A 284 23.57 -1.21 -11.33
CA PHE A 284 22.69 -1.64 -10.26
C PHE A 284 21.94 -2.91 -10.66
N GLU A 285 21.95 -3.92 -9.81
CA GLU A 285 21.12 -5.12 -9.96
C GLU A 285 20.12 -5.16 -8.80
N ILE A 286 18.84 -5.32 -9.10
CA ILE A 286 17.77 -5.30 -8.10
C ILE A 286 17.71 -6.66 -7.41
N LEU A 287 18.12 -6.73 -6.15
CA LEU A 287 18.07 -7.96 -5.37
C LEU A 287 16.67 -8.22 -4.81
N ASP A 288 15.97 -7.14 -4.43
CA ASP A 288 14.61 -7.21 -3.93
C ASP A 288 13.84 -5.92 -4.21
N ALA A 289 12.58 -6.06 -4.65
CA ALA A 289 11.67 -4.96 -4.93
C ALA A 289 10.22 -5.45 -4.87
N ASP A 290 9.30 -4.55 -4.53
CA ASP A 290 7.88 -4.71 -4.70
C ASP A 290 7.35 -3.76 -5.80
N PRO A 291 6.06 -3.80 -6.17
CA PRO A 291 5.52 -2.94 -7.23
C PRO A 291 5.61 -1.43 -6.95
N ARG A 292 5.85 -1.03 -5.69
CA ARG A 292 5.86 0.38 -5.26
C ARG A 292 7.27 0.90 -5.03
N ARG A 293 8.22 0.04 -4.58
CA ARG A 293 9.58 0.46 -4.22
C ARG A 293 10.63 -0.64 -4.38
N ILE A 294 11.86 -0.22 -4.53
CA ILE A 294 13.02 -1.09 -4.40
C ILE A 294 13.34 -1.28 -2.91
N LYS A 295 13.70 -2.51 -2.50
CA LYS A 295 14.10 -2.83 -1.12
C LYS A 295 15.62 -3.01 -0.99
N LYS A 296 16.25 -3.67 -1.98
CA LYS A 296 17.68 -3.99 -1.91
C LYS A 296 18.34 -3.97 -3.29
N VAL A 297 19.51 -3.36 -3.36
CA VAL A 297 20.27 -3.16 -4.60
C VAL A 297 21.67 -3.75 -4.44
N LEU A 298 22.15 -4.42 -5.47
CA LEU A 298 23.56 -4.80 -5.61
C LEU A 298 24.24 -3.82 -6.57
N ILE A 299 25.29 -3.15 -6.12
CA ILE A 299 26.09 -2.23 -6.93
C ILE A 299 27.35 -2.96 -7.38
N ARG A 300 27.53 -3.07 -8.69
CA ARG A 300 28.72 -3.67 -9.31
C ARG A 300 29.51 -2.65 -10.12
N THR A 301 30.83 -2.71 -9.99
CA THR A 301 31.72 -2.00 -10.90
C THR A 301 32.05 -2.93 -12.07
N ILE A 302 31.76 -2.49 -13.28
CA ILE A 302 32.05 -3.21 -14.52
C ILE A 302 33.40 -2.71 -15.07
N ILE A 303 34.33 -3.62 -15.31
CA ILE A 303 35.58 -3.27 -16.02
C ILE A 303 35.20 -3.14 -17.49
N VAL A 304 35.19 -1.93 -18.01
CA VAL A 304 35.08 -1.69 -19.46
C VAL A 304 36.46 -1.91 -20.03
N GLU A 305 36.72 -3.06 -20.67
CA GLU A 305 37.90 -3.25 -21.50
C GLU A 305 37.89 -2.24 -22.65
N SER A 306 38.92 -1.45 -22.74
CA SER A 306 39.13 -0.37 -23.73
C SER A 306 39.47 -0.93 -25.10
#